data_3b57219076a0fbd9860b6677810cd910
#
_entry.id   3b57219076a0fbd9860b6677810cd910
#
_cell.length_a   1.000
_cell.length_b   1.000
_cell.length_c   1.000
_cell.angle_alpha   90.00
_cell.angle_beta   90.00
_cell.angle_gamma   90.00
#
_symmetry.space_group_name_H-M   'P 1'
#
loop_
_entity.id
_entity.type
_entity.pdbx_description
1 polymer ?
#
loop_
_entity_poly.entity_id
_entity_poly.type
_entity_poly.pdbx_seq_one_letter_code
_entity_poly.pdbx_strand_id
1 'polypeptide(L)'
;MRAAILNGYNKNGGTLAVCDIPVPEIGDHEVLVKIKAAGVNPLDNMIIRGEVKLIAPYKFPLIMGNEFCGVVDKVGKAVRNFAVGDRVYGRMPLKKIGAFAEYAAIDPNAIAKVPEYLCRP
;
A
#
# COMPACT_ATOMS: atom_id res chain seq x y z
N MET A 1 8.17 -11.38 -2.13
CA MET A 1 7.17 -10.74 -2.99
C MET A 1 7.80 -9.71 -3.91
N ARG A 2 7.15 -9.40 -5.00
CA ARG A 2 7.56 -8.29 -5.87
C ARG A 2 7.00 -6.97 -5.39
N ALA A 3 7.81 -5.93 -5.45
CA ALA A 3 7.40 -4.58 -5.10
C ALA A 3 8.11 -3.57 -6.00
N ALA A 4 7.43 -2.44 -6.28
CA ALA A 4 8.02 -1.33 -7.01
C ALA A 4 8.60 -0.33 -6.01
N ILE A 5 9.91 -0.14 -6.06
CA ILE A 5 10.68 0.55 -5.04
C ILE A 5 11.31 1.81 -5.59
N LEU A 6 11.24 2.88 -4.80
CA LEU A 6 11.98 4.12 -5.02
C LEU A 6 13.20 4.13 -4.08
N ASN A 7 14.39 4.36 -4.66
CA ASN A 7 15.63 4.37 -3.90
C ASN A 7 16.07 5.77 -3.45
N GLY A 8 15.39 6.80 -3.89
CA GLY A 8 15.68 8.19 -3.50
C GLY A 8 14.84 9.16 -4.31
N TYR A 9 14.75 10.40 -3.85
CA TYR A 9 14.03 11.45 -4.58
C TYR A 9 14.76 11.80 -5.88
N ASN A 10 13.96 12.19 -6.90
CA ASN A 10 14.48 12.65 -8.17
C ASN A 10 13.60 13.79 -8.69
N LYS A 11 14.14 15.01 -8.75
CA LYS A 11 13.42 16.22 -9.17
C LYS A 11 12.87 16.14 -10.60
N ASN A 12 13.51 15.36 -11.45
CA ASN A 12 13.12 15.21 -12.85
C ASN A 12 12.16 14.04 -13.07
N GLY A 13 11.66 13.45 -11.97
CA GLY A 13 10.95 12.20 -12.02
C GLY A 13 11.92 11.04 -12.16
N GLY A 14 11.40 9.83 -12.20
CA GLY A 14 12.25 8.66 -12.29
C GLY A 14 11.44 7.39 -12.46
N THR A 15 12.18 6.31 -12.63
CA THR A 15 11.60 4.98 -12.72
C THR A 15 11.72 4.27 -11.37
N LEU A 16 10.75 3.39 -11.11
CA LEU A 16 10.78 2.53 -9.94
C LEU A 16 11.50 1.24 -10.30
N ALA A 17 12.23 0.67 -9.36
CA ALA A 17 12.85 -0.64 -9.52
C ALA A 17 11.90 -1.71 -9.00
N VAL A 18 11.71 -2.78 -9.77
CA VAL A 18 10.96 -3.96 -9.31
C VAL A 18 11.94 -4.89 -8.61
N CYS A 19 11.70 -5.15 -7.33
CA CYS A 19 12.58 -5.95 -6.49
C CYS A 19 11.80 -7.05 -5.78
N ASP A 20 12.52 -8.13 -5.46
CA ASP A 20 12.00 -9.18 -4.58
C ASP A 20 12.33 -8.81 -3.13
N ILE A 21 11.30 -8.71 -2.30
CA ILE A 21 11.45 -8.39 -0.87
C ILE A 21 10.58 -9.34 -0.05
N PRO A 22 10.86 -9.50 1.25
CA PRO A 22 10.02 -10.33 2.12
C PRO A 22 8.59 -9.79 2.19
N VAL A 23 7.63 -10.70 2.34
CA VAL A 23 6.25 -10.33 2.67
C VAL A 23 6.27 -9.69 4.07
N PRO A 24 5.62 -8.53 4.26
CA PRO A 24 5.66 -7.88 5.56
C PRO A 24 4.95 -8.71 6.64
N GLU A 25 5.46 -8.64 7.85
CA GLU A 25 4.80 -9.20 9.02
C GLU A 25 3.79 -8.18 9.55
N ILE A 26 2.66 -8.68 10.06
CA ILE A 26 1.64 -7.80 10.63
C ILE A 26 1.69 -7.79 12.15
N GLY A 27 1.38 -6.62 12.73
CA GLY A 27 1.14 -6.50 14.17
C GLY A 27 -0.28 -6.92 14.54
N ASP A 28 -0.57 -6.92 15.83
CA ASP A 28 -1.87 -7.38 16.35
C ASP A 28 -3.04 -6.53 15.86
N HIS A 29 -2.80 -5.27 15.51
CA HIS A 29 -3.81 -4.31 15.07
C HIS A 29 -3.82 -4.09 13.56
N GLU A 30 -3.09 -4.89 12.80
CA GLU A 30 -2.96 -4.75 11.35
C GLU A 30 -3.60 -5.91 10.60
N VAL A 31 -3.86 -5.69 9.32
CA VAL A 31 -4.27 -6.75 8.39
C VAL A 31 -3.23 -6.85 7.27
N LEU A 32 -3.03 -8.06 6.76
CA LEU A 32 -2.22 -8.28 5.56
C LEU A 32 -3.17 -8.38 4.38
N VAL A 33 -3.02 -7.49 3.42
CA VAL A 33 -3.85 -7.47 2.21
C VAL A 33 -3.02 -7.95 1.03
N LYS A 34 -3.57 -8.92 0.30
CA LYS A 34 -3.04 -9.32 -1.00
C LYS A 34 -3.56 -8.33 -2.03
N ILE A 35 -2.68 -7.48 -2.56
CA ILE A 35 -3.04 -6.42 -3.49
C ILE A 35 -3.42 -7.02 -4.84
N LYS A 36 -4.60 -6.70 -5.34
CA LYS A 36 -5.08 -7.15 -6.66
C LYS A 36 -4.91 -6.06 -7.72
N ALA A 37 -5.07 -4.81 -7.33
CA ALA A 37 -4.89 -3.66 -8.20
C ALA A 37 -4.50 -2.44 -7.38
N ALA A 38 -3.69 -1.58 -7.96
CA ALA A 38 -3.28 -0.33 -7.34
C ALA A 38 -3.37 0.79 -8.36
N GLY A 39 -3.93 1.93 -7.95
CA GLY A 39 -4.05 3.10 -8.81
C GLY A 39 -2.77 3.92 -8.82
N VAL A 40 -2.40 4.45 -9.98
CA VAL A 40 -1.31 5.41 -10.12
C VAL A 40 -1.91 6.80 -10.16
N ASN A 41 -1.47 7.67 -9.27
CA ASN A 41 -2.01 9.02 -9.10
C ASN A 41 -0.92 10.07 -9.24
N PRO A 42 -1.27 11.34 -9.54
CA PRO A 42 -0.28 12.44 -9.56
C PRO A 42 0.53 12.55 -8.27
N LEU A 43 -0.05 12.16 -7.13
CA LEU A 43 0.64 12.15 -5.85
C LEU A 43 1.90 11.27 -5.88
N ASP A 44 1.88 10.15 -6.60
CA ASP A 44 3.03 9.26 -6.72
C ASP A 44 4.22 9.98 -7.35
N ASN A 45 3.98 10.76 -8.40
CA ASN A 45 5.01 11.56 -9.04
C ASN A 45 5.51 12.69 -8.14
N MET A 46 4.62 13.31 -7.38
CA MET A 46 4.99 14.35 -6.40
C MET A 46 5.92 13.78 -5.33
N ILE A 47 5.65 12.57 -4.87
CA ILE A 47 6.51 11.89 -3.90
C ILE A 47 7.89 11.62 -4.49
N ILE A 48 7.95 11.10 -5.71
CA ILE A 48 9.21 10.79 -6.40
C ILE A 48 10.07 12.05 -6.53
N ARG A 49 9.47 13.18 -6.88
CA ARG A 49 10.18 14.46 -7.02
C ARG A 49 10.55 15.12 -5.69
N GLY A 50 10.05 14.58 -4.58
CA GLY A 50 10.33 15.15 -3.25
C GLY A 50 9.47 16.35 -2.90
N GLU A 51 8.36 16.60 -3.61
CA GLU A 51 7.52 17.78 -3.40
C GLU A 51 6.75 17.74 -2.08
N VAL A 52 6.58 16.57 -1.48
CA VAL A 52 5.87 16.41 -0.19
C VAL A 52 6.80 16.07 0.97
N LYS A 53 8.12 16.11 0.77
CA LYS A 53 9.08 15.65 1.80
C LYS A 53 9.06 16.48 3.08
N LEU A 54 8.63 17.73 3.04
CA LEU A 54 8.50 18.56 4.23
C LEU A 54 7.34 18.14 5.12
N ILE A 55 6.28 17.58 4.52
CA ILE A 55 5.09 17.09 5.22
C ILE A 55 5.26 15.63 5.62
N ALA A 56 5.76 14.82 4.72
CA ALA A 56 5.95 13.38 4.90
C ALA A 56 7.32 12.97 4.36
N PRO A 57 8.38 13.10 5.15
CA PRO A 57 9.70 12.62 4.75
C PRO A 57 9.72 11.10 4.76
N TYR A 58 10.31 10.50 3.73
CA TYR A 58 10.37 9.05 3.58
C TYR A 58 11.77 8.53 3.80
N LYS A 59 11.85 7.29 4.29
CA LYS A 59 13.10 6.52 4.33
C LYS A 59 13.17 5.63 3.10
N PHE A 60 14.37 5.44 2.58
CA PHE A 60 14.60 4.62 1.40
C PHE A 60 15.32 3.32 1.77
N PRO A 61 15.11 2.22 1.06
CA PRO A 61 14.20 2.06 -0.08
C PRO A 61 12.72 2.15 0.33
N LEU A 62 11.92 2.77 -0.51
CA LEU A 62 10.50 3.03 -0.24
C LEU A 62 9.63 2.28 -1.25
N ILE A 63 8.67 1.47 -0.77
CA ILE A 63 7.64 0.89 -1.64
C ILE A 63 6.65 2.01 -1.98
N MET A 64 6.42 2.23 -3.26
CA MET A 64 5.54 3.28 -3.73
C MET A 64 4.08 2.81 -3.77
N GLY A 65 3.16 3.77 -4.00
CA GLY A 65 1.74 3.53 -4.18
C GLY A 65 0.92 3.77 -2.92
N ASN A 66 -0.24 4.42 -3.07
CA ASN A 66 -1.07 4.75 -1.92
C ASN A 66 -2.54 4.34 -2.06
N GLU A 67 -2.97 3.89 -3.23
CA GLU A 67 -4.37 3.53 -3.48
C GLU A 67 -4.44 2.11 -4.05
N PHE A 68 -5.36 1.29 -3.52
CA PHE A 68 -5.37 -0.12 -3.86
C PHE A 68 -6.72 -0.76 -3.63
N CYS A 69 -6.90 -1.94 -4.20
CA CYS A 69 -7.90 -2.91 -3.78
C CYS A 69 -7.27 -4.30 -3.69
N GLY A 70 -7.85 -5.15 -2.88
CA GLY A 70 -7.31 -6.49 -2.69
C GLY A 70 -8.18 -7.34 -1.78
N VAL A 71 -7.59 -8.41 -1.29
CA VAL A 71 -8.25 -9.40 -0.43
C VAL A 71 -7.46 -9.56 0.85
N VAL A 72 -8.14 -9.57 1.98
CA VAL A 72 -7.51 -9.80 3.28
C VAL A 72 -6.95 -11.23 3.33
N ASP A 73 -5.65 -11.36 3.56
CA ASP A 73 -4.94 -12.62 3.62
C ASP A 73 -4.67 -13.07 5.06
N LYS A 74 -4.40 -12.13 5.95
CA LYS A 74 -4.20 -12.38 7.37
C LYS A 74 -4.77 -11.25 8.20
N VAL A 75 -5.17 -11.55 9.42
CA VAL A 75 -5.77 -10.59 10.35
C VAL A 75 -5.02 -10.65 11.67
N GLY A 76 -4.64 -9.48 12.22
CA GLY A 76 -4.03 -9.38 13.53
C GLY A 76 -4.99 -9.80 14.64
N LYS A 77 -4.45 -10.19 15.77
CA LYS A 77 -5.21 -10.76 16.89
C LYS A 77 -6.29 -9.81 17.44
N ALA A 78 -6.06 -8.51 17.38
CA ALA A 78 -6.96 -7.50 17.92
C ALA A 78 -7.97 -6.98 16.89
N VAL A 79 -7.86 -7.37 15.63
CA VAL A 79 -8.76 -6.92 14.56
C VAL A 79 -10.06 -7.73 14.64
N ARG A 80 -11.21 -7.04 14.66
CA ARG A 80 -12.53 -7.67 14.80
C ARG A 80 -13.45 -7.45 13.61
N ASN A 81 -13.25 -6.40 12.84
CA ASN A 81 -14.16 -5.97 11.80
C ASN A 81 -13.78 -6.43 10.39
N PHE A 82 -12.71 -7.17 10.25
CA PHE A 82 -12.28 -7.77 8.98
C PHE A 82 -11.94 -9.24 9.19
N ALA A 83 -12.09 -10.04 8.14
CA ALA A 83 -11.79 -11.46 8.15
C ALA A 83 -11.03 -11.85 6.88
N VAL A 84 -10.28 -12.94 6.95
CA VAL A 84 -9.60 -13.50 5.78
C VAL A 84 -10.61 -13.78 4.67
N GLY A 85 -10.30 -13.34 3.47
CA GLY A 85 -11.16 -13.46 2.30
C GLY A 85 -12.00 -12.23 2.01
N ASP A 86 -12.08 -11.26 2.91
CA ASP A 86 -12.81 -10.02 2.65
C ASP A 86 -12.17 -9.24 1.52
N ARG A 87 -12.99 -8.78 0.57
CA ARG A 87 -12.53 -7.85 -0.47
C ARG A 87 -12.55 -6.44 0.09
N VAL A 88 -11.44 -5.74 -0.05
CA VAL A 88 -11.26 -4.42 0.54
C VAL A 88 -10.63 -3.46 -0.46
N TYR A 89 -10.82 -2.17 -0.22
CA TYR A 89 -10.16 -1.10 -0.95
C TYR A 89 -9.77 -0.01 0.04
N GLY A 90 -8.83 0.81 -0.33
CA GLY A 90 -8.42 1.89 0.55
C GLY A 90 -7.33 2.76 -0.02
N ARG A 91 -6.97 3.72 0.80
CA ARG A 91 -5.86 4.64 0.53
C ARG A 91 -4.94 4.61 1.74
N MET A 92 -3.66 4.35 1.49
CA MET A 92 -2.68 4.35 2.57
C MET A 92 -2.42 5.76 3.08
N PRO A 93 -2.15 5.92 4.37
CA PRO A 93 -1.75 7.22 4.92
C PRO A 93 -0.52 7.75 4.19
N LEU A 94 -0.45 9.08 3.97
CA LEU A 94 0.67 9.70 3.27
C LEU A 94 2.02 9.35 3.90
N LYS A 95 2.06 9.18 5.20
CA LYS A 95 3.29 8.84 5.94
C LYS A 95 3.70 7.38 5.85
N LYS A 96 2.81 6.50 5.40
CA LYS A 96 3.07 5.06 5.32
C LYS A 96 2.40 4.48 4.08
N ILE A 97 3.06 4.67 2.95
CA ILE A 97 2.59 4.15 1.66
C ILE A 97 3.24 2.80 1.34
N GLY A 98 2.79 2.14 0.28
CA GLY A 98 3.37 0.87 -0.13
C GLY A 98 2.41 -0.05 -0.88
N ALA A 99 1.52 0.52 -1.72
CA ALA A 99 0.53 -0.27 -2.44
C ALA A 99 1.06 -0.96 -3.70
N PHE A 100 2.22 -0.53 -4.24
CA PHE A 100 2.82 -1.14 -5.43
C PHE A 100 3.64 -2.37 -5.03
N ALA A 101 2.97 -3.35 -4.44
CA ALA A 101 3.55 -4.60 -3.97
C ALA A 101 2.48 -5.69 -4.01
N GLU A 102 2.88 -6.94 -3.89
CA GLU A 102 1.92 -8.04 -3.87
C GLU A 102 1.13 -8.11 -2.56
N TYR A 103 1.76 -7.71 -1.45
CA TYR A 103 1.14 -7.70 -0.12
C TYR A 103 1.50 -6.41 0.61
N ALA A 104 0.61 -5.97 1.48
CA ALA A 104 0.87 -4.82 2.34
C ALA A 104 0.25 -5.03 3.73
N ALA A 105 0.99 -4.64 4.76
CA ALA A 105 0.49 -4.58 6.13
C ALA A 105 -0.19 -3.24 6.35
N ILE A 106 -1.46 -3.25 6.67
CA ILE A 106 -2.32 -2.05 6.62
C ILE A 106 -3.11 -1.92 7.90
N ASP A 107 -3.25 -0.67 8.37
CA ASP A 107 -4.17 -0.33 9.46
C ASP A 107 -5.61 -0.51 8.97
N PRO A 108 -6.47 -1.25 9.69
CA PRO A 108 -7.86 -1.44 9.29
C PRO A 108 -8.65 -0.14 9.11
N ASN A 109 -8.24 0.94 9.75
CA ASN A 109 -8.89 2.24 9.60
C ASN A 109 -8.68 2.87 8.22
N ALA A 110 -7.71 2.38 7.45
CA ALA A 110 -7.40 2.87 6.11
C ALA A 110 -8.16 2.14 5.00
N ILE A 111 -8.94 1.11 5.33
CA ILE A 111 -9.63 0.27 4.35
C ILE A 111 -11.12 0.15 4.65
N ALA A 112 -11.87 -0.20 3.60
CA ALA A 112 -13.30 -0.49 3.69
C ALA A 112 -13.60 -1.74 2.86
N LYS A 113 -14.67 -2.45 3.22
CA LYS A 113 -15.12 -3.60 2.46
C LYS A 113 -15.73 -3.16 1.13
N VAL A 114 -15.43 -3.89 0.07
CA VAL A 114 -16.07 -3.68 -1.24
C VAL A 114 -17.52 -4.17 -1.14
N PRO A 115 -18.51 -3.35 -1.53
CA PRO A 115 -19.90 -3.81 -1.56
C PRO A 115 -20.07 -5.03 -2.46
N GLU A 116 -20.87 -5.99 -2.02
CA GLU A 116 -21.06 -7.25 -2.75
C GLU A 116 -21.63 -7.06 -4.16
N TYR A 117 -22.42 -6.01 -4.37
CA TYR A 117 -23.02 -5.72 -5.67
C TYR A 117 -22.05 -5.16 -6.70
N LEU A 118 -20.83 -4.82 -6.32
CA LEU A 118 -19.82 -4.33 -7.25
C LEU A 118 -19.04 -5.49 -7.86
N CYS A 119 -18.90 -5.45 -9.18
CA CYS A 119 -18.08 -6.41 -9.90
C CYS A 119 -16.60 -6.17 -9.60
N ARG A 120 -15.80 -7.24 -9.63
CA ARG A 120 -14.34 -7.13 -9.56
C ARG A 120 -13.82 -6.47 -10.83
N PRO A 121 -12.85 -5.58 -10.71
CA PRO A 121 -12.13 -5.11 -11.90
C PRO A 121 -11.34 -6.24 -12.57
#